data_62cbe905388b322cb51b34c5bdb1cfe9
#
_entry.id   62cbe905388b322cb51b34c5bdb1cfe9
#
_cell.length_a   1.000
_cell.length_b   1.000
_cell.length_c   1.000
_cell.angle_alpha   90.00
_cell.angle_beta   90.00
_cell.angle_gamma   90.00
#
_symmetry.space_group_name_H-M   'P 1'
#
loop_
_entity.id
_entity.type
_entity.pdbx_description
1 polymer ?
#
loop_
_entity_poly.entity_id
_entity_poly.type
_entity_poly.pdbx_seq_one_letter_code
_entity_poly.pdbx_strand_id
1 'polypeptide(L)'
;MTHAYRIALTGGIASGKSTVAAAFERRGITVIDSDQLAREVVAPGTPGFTAVTARFGADVIAADGSLDRRALRAIVFTDPAARRDLEAITHPRIRAAMAERAAASGGPYQIFMIPLLAEGGRAAEFDRVLVVDCPEDLQLQRVMARDQTDAASAQAILAAQASRAARLAIADDVIVNDGDRSALETQVETLHRRYSEAARVAGAPPAPAE
;
A
#
# COMPACT_ATOMS: atom_id res chain seq x y z
N MET A 1 9.98 20.62 -13.35
CA MET A 1 8.79 20.04 -12.67
C MET A 1 9.22 19.72 -11.24
N THR A 2 8.69 20.41 -10.26
CA THR A 2 8.97 20.12 -8.84
C THR A 2 8.43 18.73 -8.54
N HIS A 3 9.30 17.83 -8.13
CA HIS A 3 8.93 16.48 -7.70
C HIS A 3 8.18 16.61 -6.38
N ALA A 4 6.93 16.14 -6.33
CA ALA A 4 6.20 16.09 -5.07
C ALA A 4 6.91 15.10 -4.12
N TYR A 5 7.11 15.49 -2.86
CA TYR A 5 7.74 14.63 -1.85
C TYR A 5 6.85 13.41 -1.56
N ARG A 6 7.40 12.22 -1.69
CA ARG A 6 6.66 10.95 -1.72
C ARG A 6 7.03 10.07 -0.54
N ILE A 7 6.03 9.73 0.26
CA ILE A 7 6.18 8.83 1.41
C ILE A 7 5.53 7.50 1.08
N ALA A 8 6.28 6.39 1.13
CA ALA A 8 5.68 5.06 1.11
C ALA A 8 5.19 4.69 2.50
N LEU A 9 3.90 4.35 2.65
CA LEU A 9 3.31 3.83 3.88
C LEU A 9 3.13 2.33 3.75
N THR A 10 3.79 1.57 4.62
CA THR A 10 3.70 0.11 4.65
C THR A 10 3.58 -0.43 6.08
N GLY A 11 3.52 -1.74 6.23
CA GLY A 11 3.40 -2.42 7.52
C GLY A 11 2.73 -3.79 7.37
N GLY A 12 2.83 -4.64 8.38
CA GLY A 12 2.25 -5.98 8.38
C GLY A 12 0.72 -5.97 8.30
N ILE A 13 0.15 -7.16 8.04
CA ILE A 13 -1.31 -7.33 8.11
C ILE A 13 -1.82 -6.89 9.49
N ALA A 14 -2.97 -6.25 9.54
CA ALA A 14 -3.62 -5.74 10.75
C ALA A 14 -2.76 -4.80 11.62
N SER A 15 -1.64 -4.26 11.11
CA SER A 15 -0.82 -3.28 11.84
C SER A 15 -1.52 -1.92 12.01
N GLY A 16 -2.59 -1.63 11.26
CA GLY A 16 -3.33 -0.37 11.33
C GLY A 16 -2.91 0.67 10.30
N LYS A 17 -2.33 0.27 9.17
CA LYS A 17 -2.01 1.16 8.04
C LYS A 17 -3.16 2.07 7.65
N SER A 18 -4.38 1.54 7.51
CA SER A 18 -5.57 2.32 7.16
C SER A 18 -5.93 3.37 8.21
N THR A 19 -5.70 3.08 9.49
CA THR A 19 -5.91 4.05 10.58
C THR A 19 -4.92 5.21 10.49
N VAL A 20 -3.65 4.90 10.22
CA VAL A 20 -2.59 5.90 10.00
C VAL A 20 -2.87 6.70 8.72
N ALA A 21 -3.21 6.05 7.62
CA ALA A 21 -3.61 6.70 6.37
C ALA A 21 -4.74 7.70 6.58
N ALA A 22 -5.84 7.29 7.21
CA ALA A 22 -6.97 8.16 7.53
C ALA A 22 -6.58 9.33 8.47
N ALA A 23 -5.58 9.16 9.34
CA ALA A 23 -5.09 10.24 10.18
C ALA A 23 -4.33 11.31 9.36
N PHE A 24 -3.58 10.91 8.35
CA PHE A 24 -2.95 11.84 7.40
C PHE A 24 -3.98 12.52 6.48
N GLU A 25 -5.00 11.79 6.01
CA GLU A 25 -6.09 12.35 5.19
C GLU A 25 -6.85 13.45 5.94
N ARG A 26 -7.13 13.28 7.24
CA ARG A 26 -7.73 14.34 8.08
C ARG A 26 -6.87 15.60 8.16
N ARG A 27 -5.59 15.52 7.85
CA ARG A 27 -4.63 16.64 7.78
C ARG A 27 -4.49 17.21 6.36
N GLY A 28 -5.37 16.81 5.45
CA GLY A 28 -5.36 17.27 4.06
C GLY A 28 -4.29 16.63 3.18
N ILE A 29 -3.69 15.52 3.63
CA ILE A 29 -2.69 14.80 2.84
C ILE A 29 -3.36 13.77 1.94
N THR A 30 -3.00 13.78 0.65
CA THR A 30 -3.47 12.76 -0.28
C THR A 30 -2.82 11.42 0.02
N VAL A 31 -3.66 10.39 0.21
CA VAL A 31 -3.23 9.00 0.31
C VAL A 31 -3.64 8.25 -0.96
N ILE A 32 -2.66 7.62 -1.60
CA ILE A 32 -2.84 6.81 -2.81
C ILE A 32 -2.68 5.34 -2.41
N ASP A 33 -3.80 4.62 -2.37
CA ASP A 33 -3.85 3.22 -1.97
C ASP A 33 -3.64 2.30 -3.18
N SER A 34 -2.52 1.57 -3.20
CA SER A 34 -2.20 0.64 -4.28
C SER A 34 -3.17 -0.55 -4.38
N ASP A 35 -3.74 -1.01 -3.25
CA ASP A 35 -4.73 -2.10 -3.25
C ASP A 35 -6.08 -1.64 -3.82
N GLN A 36 -6.47 -0.39 -3.52
CA GLN A 36 -7.64 0.20 -4.14
C GLN A 36 -7.45 0.33 -5.65
N LEU A 37 -6.32 0.88 -6.09
CA LEU A 37 -6.00 1.01 -7.52
C LEU A 37 -5.92 -0.35 -8.22
N ALA A 38 -5.36 -1.38 -7.57
CA ALA A 38 -5.35 -2.75 -8.09
C ALA A 38 -6.76 -3.31 -8.33
N ARG A 39 -7.77 -2.79 -7.64
CA ARG A 39 -9.18 -3.14 -7.90
C ARG A 39 -9.76 -2.32 -9.05
N GLU A 40 -9.47 -1.03 -9.08
CA GLU A 40 -9.99 -0.09 -10.05
C GLU A 40 -9.49 -0.41 -11.47
N VAL A 41 -8.21 -0.68 -11.65
CA VAL A 41 -7.61 -0.93 -12.97
C VAL A 41 -8.12 -2.18 -13.67
N VAL A 42 -8.79 -3.08 -12.94
CA VAL A 42 -9.42 -4.29 -13.48
C VAL A 42 -10.94 -4.32 -13.23
N ALA A 43 -11.55 -3.18 -12.98
CA ALA A 43 -13.01 -3.06 -12.89
C ALA A 43 -13.67 -3.31 -14.27
N PRO A 44 -14.93 -3.75 -14.32
CA PRO A 44 -15.65 -3.91 -15.59
C PRO A 44 -15.56 -2.67 -16.47
N GLY A 45 -15.33 -2.86 -17.77
CA GLY A 45 -15.17 -1.77 -18.74
C GLY A 45 -13.77 -1.18 -18.84
N THR A 46 -12.81 -1.57 -17.99
CA THR A 46 -11.42 -1.11 -18.11
C THR A 46 -10.59 -1.95 -19.08
N PRO A 47 -9.53 -1.38 -19.68
CA PRO A 47 -8.57 -2.16 -20.47
C PRO A 47 -7.88 -3.27 -19.68
N GLY A 48 -7.74 -3.12 -18.35
CA GLY A 48 -7.20 -4.14 -17.46
C GLY A 48 -8.14 -5.32 -17.32
N PHE A 49 -9.44 -5.07 -17.16
CA PHE A 49 -10.46 -6.12 -17.13
C PHE A 49 -10.45 -6.94 -18.42
N THR A 50 -10.46 -6.26 -19.59
CA THR A 50 -10.39 -6.92 -20.89
C THR A 50 -9.14 -7.79 -21.03
N ALA A 51 -7.98 -7.30 -20.62
CA ALA A 51 -6.73 -8.06 -20.71
C ALA A 51 -6.71 -9.28 -19.76
N VAL A 52 -7.26 -9.15 -18.55
CA VAL A 52 -7.35 -10.27 -17.60
C VAL A 52 -8.32 -11.33 -18.13
N THR A 53 -9.50 -10.95 -18.59
CA THR A 53 -10.50 -11.91 -19.10
C THR A 53 -10.03 -12.57 -20.40
N ALA A 54 -9.30 -11.87 -21.25
CA ALA A 54 -8.69 -12.46 -22.44
C ALA A 54 -7.63 -13.53 -22.09
N ARG A 55 -6.87 -13.33 -21.00
CA ARG A 55 -5.82 -14.28 -20.57
C ARG A 55 -6.37 -15.46 -19.78
N PHE A 56 -7.35 -15.22 -18.90
CA PHE A 56 -7.82 -16.22 -17.93
C PHE A 56 -9.16 -16.84 -18.29
N GLY A 57 -9.86 -16.33 -19.31
CA GLY A 57 -11.15 -16.85 -19.76
C GLY A 57 -12.34 -16.37 -18.94
N ALA A 58 -13.51 -16.96 -19.24
CA ALA A 58 -14.77 -16.60 -18.60
C ALA A 58 -14.88 -17.07 -17.14
N ASP A 59 -14.10 -18.07 -16.76
CA ASP A 59 -14.16 -18.67 -15.40
C ASP A 59 -13.70 -17.70 -14.30
N VAL A 60 -13.08 -16.60 -14.68
CA VAL A 60 -12.69 -15.52 -13.74
C VAL A 60 -13.68 -14.36 -13.74
N ILE A 61 -14.88 -14.53 -14.32
CA ILE A 61 -15.95 -13.52 -14.32
C ILE A 61 -17.06 -14.00 -13.37
N ALA A 62 -17.38 -13.17 -12.38
CA ALA A 62 -18.49 -13.42 -11.47
C ALA A 62 -19.85 -13.16 -12.13
N ALA A 63 -20.94 -13.64 -11.51
CA ALA A 63 -22.29 -13.52 -12.04
C ALA A 63 -22.76 -12.05 -12.23
N ASP A 64 -22.19 -11.12 -11.49
CA ASP A 64 -22.44 -9.68 -11.61
C ASP A 64 -21.61 -8.99 -12.71
N GLY A 65 -20.81 -9.75 -13.46
CA GLY A 65 -19.92 -9.23 -14.50
C GLY A 65 -18.59 -8.68 -14.01
N SER A 66 -18.32 -8.67 -12.70
CA SER A 66 -17.03 -8.29 -12.14
C SER A 66 -16.02 -9.45 -12.19
N LEU A 67 -14.74 -9.19 -11.86
CA LEU A 67 -13.78 -10.29 -11.71
C LEU A 67 -14.07 -11.11 -10.45
N ASP A 68 -14.17 -12.43 -10.62
CA ASP A 68 -14.12 -13.39 -9.51
C ASP A 68 -12.70 -13.46 -8.96
N ARG A 69 -12.43 -12.64 -7.95
CA ARG A 69 -11.11 -12.56 -7.29
C ARG A 69 -10.74 -13.85 -6.60
N ARG A 70 -11.71 -14.65 -6.16
CA ARG A 70 -11.47 -15.95 -5.53
C ARG A 70 -11.00 -16.97 -6.56
N ALA A 71 -11.69 -17.07 -7.69
CA ALA A 71 -11.30 -17.94 -8.79
C ALA A 71 -9.91 -17.54 -9.34
N LEU A 72 -9.69 -16.25 -9.61
CA LEU A 72 -8.39 -15.74 -10.08
C LEU A 72 -7.25 -16.01 -9.09
N ARG A 73 -7.50 -15.81 -7.77
CA ARG A 73 -6.51 -16.12 -6.73
C ARG A 73 -6.18 -17.62 -6.70
N ALA A 74 -7.16 -18.51 -6.83
CA ALA A 74 -6.94 -19.95 -6.88
C ALA A 74 -6.02 -20.35 -8.04
N ILE A 75 -6.22 -19.77 -9.23
CA ILE A 75 -5.38 -20.01 -10.41
C ILE A 75 -3.95 -19.55 -10.15
N VAL A 76 -3.73 -18.29 -9.75
CA VAL A 76 -2.39 -17.71 -9.61
C VAL A 76 -1.63 -18.24 -8.38
N PHE A 77 -2.32 -18.84 -7.42
CA PHE A 77 -1.69 -19.49 -6.28
C PHE A 77 -1.02 -20.80 -6.66
N THR A 78 -1.61 -21.54 -7.60
CA THR A 78 -1.12 -22.86 -8.04
C THR A 78 -0.23 -22.79 -9.28
N ASP A 79 -0.33 -21.73 -10.07
CA ASP A 79 0.44 -21.54 -11.32
C ASP A 79 1.29 -20.26 -11.28
N PRO A 80 2.64 -20.41 -11.08
CA PRO A 80 3.55 -19.25 -11.10
C PRO A 80 3.63 -18.53 -12.47
N ALA A 81 3.31 -19.20 -13.59
CA ALA A 81 3.26 -18.54 -14.89
C ALA A 81 2.02 -17.65 -14.99
N ALA A 82 0.86 -18.18 -14.61
CA ALA A 82 -0.38 -17.41 -14.53
C ALA A 82 -0.25 -16.19 -13.59
N ARG A 83 0.46 -16.35 -12.46
CA ARG A 83 0.77 -15.23 -11.58
C ARG A 83 1.58 -14.15 -12.27
N ARG A 84 2.67 -14.52 -12.96
CA ARG A 84 3.50 -13.55 -13.73
C ARG A 84 2.70 -12.83 -14.80
N ASP A 85 1.80 -13.54 -15.49
CA ASP A 85 0.95 -12.94 -16.52
C ASP A 85 -0.02 -11.92 -15.93
N LEU A 86 -0.65 -12.25 -14.78
CA LEU A 86 -1.52 -11.30 -14.07
C LEU A 86 -0.75 -10.06 -13.61
N GLU A 87 0.43 -10.25 -13.04
CA GLU A 87 1.32 -9.16 -12.62
C GLU A 87 1.74 -8.30 -13.82
N ALA A 88 2.09 -8.89 -14.95
CA ALA A 88 2.44 -8.17 -16.18
C ALA A 88 1.27 -7.33 -16.74
N ILE A 89 0.02 -7.81 -16.55
CA ILE A 89 -1.17 -7.06 -16.94
C ILE A 89 -1.45 -5.91 -15.94
N THR A 90 -1.37 -6.18 -14.65
CA THR A 90 -1.86 -5.26 -13.62
C THR A 90 -0.84 -4.23 -13.17
N HIS A 91 0.43 -4.61 -12.97
CA HIS A 91 1.45 -3.71 -12.41
C HIS A 91 1.69 -2.44 -13.23
N PRO A 92 1.79 -2.48 -14.58
CA PRO A 92 1.94 -1.26 -15.36
C PRO A 92 0.75 -0.31 -15.20
N ARG A 93 -0.47 -0.88 -15.15
CA ARG A 93 -1.71 -0.11 -15.01
C ARG A 93 -1.85 0.52 -13.62
N ILE A 94 -1.50 -0.22 -12.58
CA ILE A 94 -1.46 0.31 -11.21
C ILE A 94 -0.47 1.46 -11.12
N ARG A 95 0.75 1.30 -11.66
CA ARG A 95 1.77 2.36 -11.67
C ARG A 95 1.30 3.62 -12.41
N ALA A 96 0.67 3.45 -13.57
CA ALA A 96 0.11 4.56 -14.33
C ALA A 96 -1.00 5.29 -13.54
N ALA A 97 -1.92 4.54 -12.94
CA ALA A 97 -2.99 5.11 -12.11
C ALA A 97 -2.45 5.80 -10.84
N MET A 98 -1.41 5.25 -10.21
CA MET A 98 -0.72 5.91 -9.09
C MET A 98 -0.11 7.25 -9.52
N ALA A 99 0.58 7.27 -10.66
CA ALA A 99 1.19 8.48 -11.21
C ALA A 99 0.15 9.54 -11.58
N GLU A 100 -0.96 9.13 -12.19
CA GLU A 100 -2.09 10.01 -12.53
C GLU A 100 -2.74 10.60 -11.27
N ARG A 101 -3.02 9.77 -10.25
CA ARG A 101 -3.54 10.25 -8.97
C ARG A 101 -2.58 11.23 -8.29
N ALA A 102 -1.30 10.93 -8.32
CA ALA A 102 -0.27 11.79 -7.77
C ALA A 102 -0.20 13.15 -8.50
N ALA A 103 -0.25 13.14 -9.83
CA ALA A 103 -0.23 14.37 -10.63
C ALA A 103 -1.48 15.24 -10.44
N ALA A 104 -2.65 14.61 -10.24
CA ALA A 104 -3.91 15.30 -9.97
C ALA A 104 -4.05 15.80 -8.52
N SER A 105 -3.17 15.38 -7.62
CA SER A 105 -3.23 15.70 -6.20
C SER A 105 -2.38 16.93 -5.88
N GLY A 106 -2.89 17.76 -4.97
CA GLY A 106 -2.13 18.84 -4.35
C GLY A 106 -1.53 18.45 -3.00
N GLY A 107 -1.01 19.45 -2.29
CA GLY A 107 -0.49 19.33 -0.93
C GLY A 107 1.03 19.34 -0.87
N PRO A 108 1.59 19.44 0.35
CA PRO A 108 3.04 19.55 0.54
C PRO A 108 3.78 18.26 0.20
N TYR A 109 3.16 17.10 0.43
CA TYR A 109 3.68 15.77 0.14
C TYR A 109 2.52 14.80 -0.11
N GLN A 110 2.83 13.60 -0.56
CA GLN A 110 1.87 12.54 -0.86
C GLN A 110 2.25 11.24 -0.17
N ILE A 111 1.26 10.47 0.28
CA ILE A 111 1.46 9.14 0.84
C ILE A 111 1.00 8.07 -0.15
N PHE A 112 1.86 7.09 -0.39
CA PHE A 112 1.56 5.91 -1.20
C PHE A 112 1.44 4.71 -0.26
N MET A 113 0.23 4.24 -0.02
CA MET A 113 0.01 3.06 0.81
C MET A 113 0.23 1.79 -0.01
N ILE A 114 1.32 1.07 0.32
CA ILE A 114 1.78 -0.13 -0.40
C ILE A 114 2.01 -1.26 0.61
N PRO A 115 1.05 -2.19 0.76
CA PRO A 115 1.12 -3.24 1.77
C PRO A 115 2.33 -4.17 1.66
N LEU A 116 2.74 -4.52 0.43
CA LEU A 116 3.84 -5.48 0.16
C LEU A 116 5.10 -4.76 -0.36
N LEU A 117 5.45 -3.62 0.26
CA LEU A 117 6.60 -2.82 -0.18
C LEU A 117 7.94 -3.55 0.06
N ALA A 118 8.07 -4.24 1.20
CA ALA A 118 9.29 -4.96 1.55
C ALA A 118 9.54 -6.14 0.61
N GLU A 119 8.48 -6.85 0.24
CA GLU A 119 8.52 -7.97 -0.71
C GLU A 119 8.81 -7.51 -2.13
N GLY A 120 8.30 -6.34 -2.50
CA GLY A 120 8.44 -5.77 -3.85
C GLY A 120 9.78 -5.10 -4.14
N GLY A 121 10.61 -4.84 -3.14
CA GLY A 121 11.93 -4.23 -3.31
C GLY A 121 11.92 -2.80 -3.87
N ARG A 122 10.80 -2.07 -3.74
CA ARG A 122 10.57 -0.76 -4.38
C ARG A 122 10.73 0.44 -3.44
N ALA A 123 11.33 0.23 -2.27
CA ALA A 123 11.52 1.30 -1.27
C ALA A 123 12.26 2.53 -1.83
N ALA A 124 13.26 2.32 -2.68
CA ALA A 124 14.07 3.37 -3.30
C ALA A 124 13.31 4.29 -4.30
N GLU A 125 12.05 3.96 -4.64
CA GLU A 125 11.21 4.82 -5.49
C GLU A 125 10.57 6.00 -4.73
N PHE A 126 10.73 6.03 -3.40
CA PHE A 126 10.13 6.99 -2.49
C PHE A 126 11.21 7.79 -1.75
N ASP A 127 10.89 9.02 -1.39
CA ASP A 127 11.81 9.88 -0.63
C ASP A 127 11.97 9.38 0.80
N ARG A 128 10.93 8.72 1.36
CA ARG A 128 10.97 8.06 2.66
C ARG A 128 10.00 6.89 2.73
N VAL A 129 10.32 5.96 3.61
CA VAL A 129 9.46 4.82 3.94
C VAL A 129 8.99 4.93 5.39
N LEU A 130 7.67 5.03 5.56
CA LEU A 130 6.99 4.98 6.85
C LEU A 130 6.43 3.57 7.08
N VAL A 131 6.91 2.91 8.12
CA VAL A 131 6.42 1.60 8.54
C VAL A 131 5.47 1.76 9.73
N VAL A 132 4.26 1.21 9.59
CA VAL A 132 3.36 1.02 10.74
C VAL A 132 3.72 -0.31 11.38
N ASP A 133 4.39 -0.24 12.51
CA ASP A 133 4.78 -1.39 13.31
C ASP A 133 3.71 -1.73 14.35
N CYS A 134 3.58 -3.02 14.63
CA CYS A 134 2.66 -3.56 15.61
C CYS A 134 3.21 -4.89 16.11
N PRO A 135 3.14 -5.17 17.43
CA PRO A 135 3.50 -6.48 17.97
C PRO A 135 2.76 -7.61 17.27
N GLU A 136 3.46 -8.71 16.96
CA GLU A 136 2.88 -9.83 16.20
C GLU A 136 1.69 -10.47 16.90
N ASP A 137 1.73 -10.57 18.22
CA ASP A 137 0.60 -11.10 19.02
C ASP A 137 -0.66 -10.25 18.83
N LEU A 138 -0.50 -8.93 18.78
CA LEU A 138 -1.61 -8.00 18.54
C LEU A 138 -2.10 -8.06 17.10
N GLN A 139 -1.19 -8.25 16.13
CA GLN A 139 -1.57 -8.48 14.72
C GLN A 139 -2.41 -9.76 14.61
N LEU A 140 -1.98 -10.84 15.27
CA LEU A 140 -2.68 -12.13 15.29
C LEU A 140 -4.11 -11.99 15.83
N GLN A 141 -4.24 -11.37 17.01
CA GLN A 141 -5.55 -11.09 17.61
C GLN A 141 -6.45 -10.29 16.68
N ARG A 142 -5.92 -9.23 16.05
CA ARG A 142 -6.68 -8.38 15.14
C ARG A 142 -7.10 -9.12 13.86
N VAL A 143 -6.24 -9.98 13.29
CA VAL A 143 -6.57 -10.82 12.12
C VAL A 143 -7.67 -11.80 12.49
N MET A 144 -7.54 -12.53 13.59
CA MET A 144 -8.56 -13.49 14.03
C MET A 144 -9.92 -12.83 14.24
N ALA A 145 -9.95 -11.67 14.88
CA ALA A 145 -11.18 -10.92 15.14
C ALA A 145 -11.84 -10.38 13.87
N ARG A 146 -11.04 -9.81 12.94
CA ARG A 146 -11.53 -9.21 11.70
C ARG A 146 -12.03 -10.25 10.71
N ASP A 147 -11.25 -11.32 10.52
CA ASP A 147 -11.48 -12.32 9.45
C ASP A 147 -12.25 -13.54 9.95
N GLN A 148 -12.60 -13.57 11.26
CA GLN A 148 -13.30 -14.67 11.92
C GLN A 148 -12.61 -16.03 11.67
N THR A 149 -11.29 -16.04 11.74
CA THR A 149 -10.45 -17.21 11.45
C THR A 149 -9.76 -17.72 12.72
N ASP A 150 -9.26 -18.95 12.66
CA ASP A 150 -8.51 -19.56 13.76
C ASP A 150 -7.04 -19.07 13.82
N ALA A 151 -6.37 -19.38 14.91
CA ALA A 151 -4.99 -18.95 15.13
C ALA A 151 -4.00 -19.55 14.12
N ALA A 152 -4.21 -20.77 13.66
CA ALA A 152 -3.32 -21.42 12.69
C ALA A 152 -3.41 -20.73 11.32
N SER A 153 -4.63 -20.42 10.87
CA SER A 153 -4.87 -19.68 9.65
C SER A 153 -4.32 -18.25 9.73
N ALA A 154 -4.54 -17.55 10.83
CA ALA A 154 -3.99 -16.22 11.08
C ALA A 154 -2.46 -16.22 11.06
N GLN A 155 -1.83 -17.20 11.71
CA GLN A 155 -0.38 -17.38 11.71
C GLN A 155 0.18 -17.62 10.29
N ALA A 156 -0.50 -18.46 9.50
CA ALA A 156 -0.11 -18.71 8.11
C ALA A 156 -0.16 -17.42 7.25
N ILE A 157 -1.16 -16.56 7.47
CA ILE A 157 -1.27 -15.27 6.79
C ILE A 157 -0.10 -14.35 7.17
N LEU A 158 0.26 -14.28 8.46
CA LEU A 158 1.39 -13.48 8.93
C LEU A 158 2.71 -14.01 8.33
N ALA A 159 2.91 -15.34 8.36
CA ALA A 159 4.12 -15.98 7.86
C ALA A 159 4.32 -15.84 6.33
N ALA A 160 3.25 -15.59 5.58
CA ALA A 160 3.30 -15.35 4.13
C ALA A 160 3.83 -13.96 3.76
N GLN A 161 3.96 -13.04 4.73
CA GLN A 161 4.51 -11.70 4.52
C GLN A 161 6.00 -11.64 4.90
N ALA A 162 6.69 -10.59 4.46
CA ALA A 162 8.03 -10.29 4.95
C ALA A 162 8.04 -10.23 6.48
N SER A 163 9.12 -10.66 7.13
CA SER A 163 9.24 -10.61 8.58
C SER A 163 9.16 -9.18 9.11
N ARG A 164 8.79 -9.02 10.38
CA ARG A 164 8.81 -7.71 11.05
C ARG A 164 10.19 -7.05 10.93
N ALA A 165 11.25 -7.81 11.10
CA ALA A 165 12.63 -7.33 10.96
C ALA A 165 12.92 -6.81 9.54
N ALA A 166 12.50 -7.53 8.50
CA ALA A 166 12.67 -7.11 7.10
C ALA A 166 11.90 -5.81 6.79
N ARG A 167 10.68 -5.67 7.33
CA ARG A 167 9.92 -4.42 7.18
C ARG A 167 10.58 -3.24 7.89
N LEU A 168 11.08 -3.45 9.10
CA LEU A 168 11.77 -2.39 9.84
C LEU A 168 13.13 -2.01 9.22
N ALA A 169 13.79 -2.95 8.55
CA ALA A 169 15.07 -2.69 7.88
C ALA A 169 14.98 -1.71 6.71
N ILE A 170 13.81 -1.55 6.10
CA ILE A 170 13.58 -0.57 5.01
C ILE A 170 12.97 0.74 5.51
N ALA A 171 12.70 0.88 6.82
CA ALA A 171 12.01 2.02 7.39
C ALA A 171 12.95 3.21 7.59
N ASP A 172 12.56 4.37 7.10
CA ASP A 172 13.13 5.67 7.52
C ASP A 172 12.43 6.20 8.77
N ASP A 173 11.15 5.91 8.90
CA ASP A 173 10.29 6.31 10.02
C ASP A 173 9.40 5.15 10.45
N VAL A 174 9.07 5.10 11.73
CA VAL A 174 8.21 4.06 12.31
C VAL A 174 7.11 4.72 13.15
N ILE A 175 5.87 4.28 12.93
CA ILE A 175 4.75 4.51 13.86
C ILE A 175 4.48 3.20 14.57
N VAL A 176 4.54 3.20 15.90
CA VAL A 176 4.14 2.05 16.72
C VAL A 176 2.65 2.13 17.02
N ASN A 177 1.90 1.11 16.59
CA ASN A 177 0.45 0.99 16.81
C ASN A 177 0.14 -0.18 17.73
N ASP A 178 0.45 -0.02 18.98
CA ASP A 178 0.26 -1.01 20.06
C ASP A 178 -1.10 -0.92 20.78
N GLY A 179 -1.97 0.00 20.34
CA GLY A 179 -3.36 0.09 20.80
C GLY A 179 -3.80 1.47 21.33
N ASP A 180 -2.90 2.33 21.75
CA ASP A 180 -3.25 3.69 22.17
C ASP A 180 -3.46 4.62 20.96
N ARG A 181 -4.72 5.02 20.77
CA ARG A 181 -5.10 5.91 19.66
C ARG A 181 -4.56 7.33 19.85
N SER A 182 -4.43 7.83 21.07
CA SER A 182 -3.92 9.17 21.32
C SER A 182 -2.41 9.23 21.04
N ALA A 183 -1.67 8.21 21.43
CA ALA A 183 -0.27 8.07 21.10
C ALA A 183 -0.05 7.96 19.58
N LEU A 184 -0.91 7.24 18.87
CA LEU A 184 -0.86 7.15 17.41
C LEU A 184 -1.08 8.53 16.75
N GLU A 185 -2.08 9.29 17.18
CA GLU A 185 -2.34 10.63 16.64
C GLU A 185 -1.15 11.58 16.89
N THR A 186 -0.50 11.49 18.05
CA THR A 186 0.70 12.28 18.37
C THR A 186 1.87 11.93 17.47
N GLN A 187 2.10 10.64 17.20
CA GLN A 187 3.13 10.20 16.27
C GLN A 187 2.86 10.69 14.84
N VAL A 188 1.61 10.57 14.38
CA VAL A 188 1.20 11.07 13.05
C VAL A 188 1.41 12.57 12.94
N GLU A 189 1.03 13.36 13.97
CA GLU A 189 1.23 14.81 13.98
C GLU A 189 2.70 15.19 13.88
N THR A 190 3.57 14.49 14.62
CA THR A 190 5.01 14.71 14.59
C THR A 190 5.60 14.46 13.20
N LEU A 191 5.20 13.35 12.58
CA LEU A 191 5.66 13.00 11.24
C LEU A 191 5.07 13.92 10.18
N HIS A 192 3.81 14.34 10.31
CA HIS A 192 3.20 15.30 9.39
C HIS A 192 4.00 16.61 9.31
N ARG A 193 4.39 17.17 10.46
CA ARG A 193 5.23 18.38 10.51
C ARG A 193 6.60 18.15 9.86
N ARG A 194 7.25 17.02 10.18
CA ARG A 194 8.53 16.64 9.60
C ARG A 194 8.48 16.50 8.09
N TYR A 195 7.45 15.83 7.56
CA TYR A 195 7.30 15.62 6.13
C TYR A 195 6.93 16.92 5.39
N SER A 196 6.11 17.77 6.00
CA SER A 196 5.79 19.08 5.46
C SER A 196 7.02 19.96 5.32
N GLU A 197 7.91 19.96 6.34
CA GLU A 197 9.17 20.70 6.28
C GLU A 197 10.15 20.08 5.27
N ALA A 198 10.29 18.76 5.24
CA ALA A 198 11.15 18.08 4.26
C ALA A 198 10.69 18.36 2.81
N ALA A 199 9.41 18.36 2.55
CA ALA A 199 8.84 18.67 1.24
C ALA A 199 9.12 20.13 0.85
N ARG A 200 9.02 21.06 1.81
CA ARG A 200 9.34 22.48 1.59
C ARG A 200 10.80 22.68 1.21
N VAL A 201 11.71 21.97 1.88
CA VAL A 201 13.14 22.03 1.56
C VAL A 201 13.43 21.40 0.20
N ALA A 202 12.84 20.26 -0.12
CA ALA A 202 13.02 19.56 -1.39
C ALA A 202 12.46 20.36 -2.58
N GLY A 203 11.39 21.13 -2.39
CA GLY A 203 10.78 22.01 -3.40
C GLY A 203 11.43 23.40 -3.51
N ALA A 204 12.36 23.76 -2.64
CA ALA A 204 13.06 25.04 -2.70
C ALA A 204 14.00 25.06 -3.92
N PRO A 205 14.07 26.17 -4.68
CA PRO A 205 15.08 26.32 -5.73
C PRO A 205 16.48 26.24 -5.09
N PRO A 206 17.49 25.72 -5.82
CA PRO A 206 18.86 25.72 -5.34
C PRO A 206 19.28 27.14 -4.98
N ALA A 207 20.01 27.31 -3.88
CA ALA A 207 20.57 28.59 -3.49
C ALA A 207 21.42 29.13 -4.65
N PRO A 208 21.37 30.45 -4.94
CA PRO A 208 22.25 31.03 -5.95
C PRO A 208 23.70 30.68 -5.57
N ALA A 209 24.46 30.20 -6.54
CA ALA A 209 25.89 29.97 -6.37
C ALA A 209 26.56 31.32 -6.04
N GLU A 210 27.26 31.44 -4.91
CA GLU A 210 28.08 32.58 -4.55
C GLU A 210 29.33 32.67 -5.44
#